data_2a4b78731d348ba8874cbae0fc90816f
#
_entry.id   2a4b78731d348ba8874cbae0fc90816f
#
_cell.length_a   1.000
_cell.length_b   1.000
_cell.length_c   1.000
_cell.angle_alpha   90.00
_cell.angle_beta   90.00
_cell.angle_gamma   90.00
#
_symmetry.space_group_name_H-M   'P 1'
#
loop_
_entity.id
_entity.type
_entity.pdbx_description
1 polymer ?
#
loop_
_entity_poly.entity_id
_entity_poly.type
_entity_poly.pdbx_seq_one_letter_code
_entity_poly.pdbx_strand_id
1 'polypeptide(L)'
;VVGAALWAQLVEGSPQLLRPYGYYGSVFGTMAGVVVAALSGADAWLLWAAFAIGGSLAQAIGRGRCLVQGCCHGAECPEWLGIRYHHPRSRVTRLSTLGGRPLHPTQLYSAGWMLLVTAVLVRLWLLGTGLQFIVGVYFLLTGVGRFVEEHFRGEPQTAVWHGFRLYQWLALASLVFGAVLTAAGWTPAPGPAIPTRGTLL
;
A
#
# COMPACT_ATOMS: atom_id res chain seq x y z
N VAL A 1 -9.48 -3.93 -8.34
CA VAL A 1 -9.00 -3.36 -9.62
C VAL A 1 -9.87 -2.18 -10.04
N VAL A 2 -11.22 -2.35 -10.15
CA VAL A 2 -12.15 -1.29 -10.59
C VAL A 2 -12.04 -0.04 -9.71
N GLY A 3 -12.11 -0.18 -8.37
CA GLY A 3 -11.97 0.95 -7.44
C GLY A 3 -10.63 1.68 -7.59
N ALA A 4 -9.54 0.95 -7.82
CA ALA A 4 -8.23 1.54 -8.04
C ALA A 4 -8.17 2.37 -9.34
N ALA A 5 -8.82 1.90 -10.40
CA ALA A 5 -8.90 2.60 -11.68
C ALA A 5 -9.78 3.86 -11.57
N LEU A 6 -10.95 3.74 -10.95
CA LEU A 6 -11.84 4.87 -10.71
C LEU A 6 -11.17 5.97 -9.87
N TRP A 7 -10.49 5.60 -8.80
CA TRP A 7 -9.75 6.56 -7.97
C TRP A 7 -8.70 7.32 -8.77
N ALA A 8 -7.88 6.60 -9.55
CA ALA A 8 -6.82 7.21 -10.36
C ALA A 8 -7.37 8.20 -11.40
N GLN A 9 -8.55 7.93 -11.96
CA GLN A 9 -9.18 8.81 -12.95
C GLN A 9 -9.90 10.01 -12.31
N LEU A 10 -10.65 9.78 -11.22
CA LEU A 10 -11.53 10.78 -10.64
C LEU A 10 -10.82 11.66 -9.60
N VAL A 11 -9.94 11.09 -8.78
CA VAL A 11 -9.28 11.80 -7.67
C VAL A 11 -7.88 12.27 -8.04
N GLU A 12 -7.07 11.41 -8.67
CA GLU A 12 -5.71 11.77 -9.08
C GLU A 12 -5.68 12.50 -10.43
N GLY A 13 -6.79 12.54 -11.16
CA GLY A 13 -6.90 13.24 -12.44
C GLY A 13 -5.88 12.76 -13.48
N SER A 14 -5.59 11.44 -13.49
CA SER A 14 -4.56 10.89 -14.36
C SER A 14 -4.95 10.95 -15.83
N PRO A 15 -4.39 11.86 -16.64
CA PRO A 15 -4.75 11.95 -18.04
C PRO A 15 -4.26 10.70 -18.80
N GLN A 16 -5.07 10.26 -19.77
CA GLN A 16 -4.68 9.19 -20.71
C GLN A 16 -4.22 7.87 -20.04
N LEU A 17 -4.76 7.53 -18.88
CA LEU A 17 -4.42 6.30 -18.15
C LEU A 17 -2.90 6.17 -17.82
N LEU A 18 -2.18 7.27 -17.74
CA LEU A 18 -0.75 7.26 -17.39
C LEU A 18 -0.49 6.65 -16.01
N ARG A 19 -1.46 6.78 -15.09
CA ARG A 19 -1.53 6.08 -13.81
C ARG A 19 -2.84 5.31 -13.75
N PRO A 20 -2.88 4.06 -14.20
CA PRO A 20 -4.15 3.34 -14.31
C PRO A 20 -4.76 2.95 -12.97
N TYR A 21 -3.98 2.94 -11.88
CA TYR A 21 -4.43 2.43 -10.57
C TYR A 21 -3.93 3.30 -9.42
N GLY A 22 -4.84 3.70 -8.53
CA GLY A 22 -4.57 4.42 -7.29
C GLY A 22 -4.63 3.49 -6.06
N TYR A 23 -3.71 3.70 -5.10
CA TYR A 23 -3.62 2.89 -3.88
C TYR A 23 -4.92 2.91 -3.07
N TYR A 24 -5.39 4.11 -2.69
CA TYR A 24 -6.60 4.22 -1.89
C TYR A 24 -7.85 3.72 -2.60
N GLY A 25 -7.91 3.85 -3.92
CA GLY A 25 -8.97 3.24 -4.71
C GLY A 25 -8.98 1.71 -4.64
N SER A 26 -7.81 1.06 -4.52
CA SER A 26 -7.76 -0.38 -4.29
C SER A 26 -8.26 -0.74 -2.88
N VAL A 27 -7.93 0.05 -1.86
CA VAL A 27 -8.42 -0.14 -0.49
C VAL A 27 -9.95 0.00 -0.44
N PHE A 28 -10.51 1.11 -0.95
CA PHE A 28 -11.96 1.31 -0.97
C PHE A 28 -12.70 0.26 -1.82
N GLY A 29 -12.12 -0.11 -2.98
CA GLY A 29 -12.68 -1.16 -3.82
C GLY A 29 -12.66 -2.53 -3.15
N THR A 30 -11.67 -2.82 -2.31
CA THR A 30 -11.63 -4.03 -1.49
C THR A 30 -12.68 -3.96 -0.38
N MET A 31 -12.83 -2.79 0.31
CA MET A 31 -13.90 -2.61 1.29
C MET A 31 -15.26 -2.96 0.69
N ALA A 32 -15.58 -2.36 -0.45
CA ALA A 32 -16.84 -2.65 -1.14
C ALA A 32 -16.97 -4.14 -1.49
N GLY A 33 -15.91 -4.75 -2.01
CA GLY A 33 -15.90 -6.18 -2.36
C GLY A 33 -16.09 -7.09 -1.15
N VAL A 34 -15.46 -6.78 -0.02
CA VAL A 34 -15.62 -7.53 1.24
C VAL A 34 -17.05 -7.39 1.77
N VAL A 35 -17.63 -6.18 1.73
CA VAL A 35 -19.04 -5.98 2.14
C VAL A 35 -19.98 -6.83 1.27
N VAL A 36 -19.81 -6.81 -0.05
CA VAL A 36 -20.65 -7.62 -0.96
C VAL A 36 -20.47 -9.12 -0.67
N ALA A 37 -19.25 -9.60 -0.45
CA ALA A 37 -19.00 -11.00 -0.13
C ALA A 37 -19.57 -11.40 1.24
N ALA A 38 -19.49 -10.49 2.23
CA ALA A 38 -20.10 -10.71 3.54
C ALA A 38 -21.63 -10.85 3.48
N LEU A 39 -22.29 -10.05 2.62
CA LEU A 39 -23.73 -10.20 2.38
C LEU A 39 -24.10 -11.56 1.75
N SER A 40 -23.13 -12.22 1.10
CA SER A 40 -23.28 -13.59 0.58
C SER A 40 -22.85 -14.68 1.58
N GLY A 41 -22.58 -14.32 2.85
CA GLY A 41 -22.22 -15.26 3.91
C GLY A 41 -20.72 -15.53 4.06
N ALA A 42 -19.85 -14.84 3.34
CA ALA A 42 -18.40 -14.98 3.51
C ALA A 42 -17.90 -14.27 4.80
N ASP A 43 -16.86 -14.81 5.43
CA ASP A 43 -16.21 -14.18 6.56
C ASP A 43 -15.45 -12.91 6.11
N ALA A 44 -16.01 -11.76 6.47
CA ALA A 44 -15.44 -10.46 6.12
C ALA A 44 -14.03 -10.24 6.70
N TRP A 45 -13.77 -10.70 7.92
CA TRP A 45 -12.47 -10.51 8.56
C TRP A 45 -11.40 -11.38 7.93
N LEU A 46 -11.77 -12.61 7.56
CA LEU A 46 -10.87 -13.51 6.83
C LEU A 46 -10.47 -12.91 5.48
N LEU A 47 -11.45 -12.41 4.72
CA LEU A 47 -11.19 -11.75 3.44
C LEU A 47 -10.30 -10.51 3.58
N TRP A 48 -10.56 -9.68 4.61
CA TRP A 48 -9.74 -8.52 4.90
C TRP A 48 -8.30 -8.88 5.27
N ALA A 49 -8.11 -9.87 6.16
CA ALA A 49 -6.77 -10.31 6.56
C ALA A 49 -6.01 -10.91 5.38
N ALA A 50 -6.66 -11.71 4.55
CA ALA A 50 -6.08 -12.26 3.34
C ALA A 50 -5.66 -11.14 2.35
N PHE A 51 -6.52 -10.12 2.18
CA PHE A 51 -6.18 -8.94 1.38
C PHE A 51 -5.03 -8.15 1.98
N ALA A 52 -4.99 -7.95 3.29
CA ALA A 52 -3.93 -7.22 3.97
C ALA A 52 -2.56 -7.86 3.71
N ILE A 53 -2.47 -9.19 3.80
CA ILE A 53 -1.24 -9.95 3.55
C ILE A 53 -0.91 -9.96 2.04
N GLY A 54 -1.83 -10.42 1.21
CA GLY A 54 -1.61 -10.54 -0.24
C GLY A 54 -1.45 -9.19 -0.93
N GLY A 55 -2.22 -8.19 -0.51
CA GLY A 55 -2.16 -6.83 -1.04
C GLY A 55 -0.85 -6.11 -0.72
N SER A 56 -0.30 -6.28 0.48
CA SER A 56 1.01 -5.73 0.84
C SER A 56 2.12 -6.34 0.00
N LEU A 57 2.12 -7.63 -0.20
CA LEU A 57 3.09 -8.32 -1.06
C LEU A 57 2.96 -7.87 -2.52
N ALA A 58 1.74 -7.84 -3.05
CA ALA A 58 1.47 -7.39 -4.41
C ALA A 58 1.93 -5.94 -4.64
N GLN A 59 1.73 -5.07 -3.64
CA GLN A 59 2.21 -3.69 -3.70
C GLN A 59 3.74 -3.62 -3.72
N ALA A 60 4.43 -4.40 -2.89
CA ALA A 60 5.89 -4.45 -2.89
C ALA A 60 6.44 -4.83 -4.28
N ILE A 61 5.90 -5.89 -4.88
CA ILE A 61 6.29 -6.35 -6.23
C ILE A 61 5.95 -5.28 -7.29
N GLY A 62 4.76 -4.67 -7.18
CA GLY A 62 4.30 -3.64 -8.13
C GLY A 62 5.19 -2.38 -8.14
N ARG A 63 5.91 -2.09 -7.04
CA ARG A 63 6.87 -0.97 -7.01
C ARG A 63 8.07 -1.17 -7.92
N GLY A 64 8.43 -2.41 -8.26
CA GLY A 64 9.45 -2.70 -9.27
C GLY A 64 9.08 -2.11 -10.64
N ARG A 65 7.82 -2.21 -11.05
CA ARG A 65 7.33 -1.54 -12.28
C ARG A 65 7.49 -0.03 -12.21
N CYS A 66 7.11 0.58 -11.06
CA CYS A 66 7.26 2.03 -10.88
C CYS A 66 8.73 2.46 -10.97
N LEU A 67 9.65 1.67 -10.42
CA LEU A 67 11.08 1.92 -10.49
C LEU A 67 11.57 1.94 -11.95
N VAL A 68 11.22 0.92 -12.74
CA VAL A 68 11.63 0.85 -14.16
C VAL A 68 11.01 1.97 -14.98
N GLN A 69 9.75 2.32 -14.74
CA GLN A 69 9.06 3.39 -15.47
C GLN A 69 9.48 4.80 -15.05
N GLY A 70 10.13 4.96 -13.90
CA GLY A 70 10.45 6.27 -13.33
C GLY A 70 9.21 7.04 -12.86
N CYS A 71 8.12 6.36 -12.47
CA CYS A 71 6.97 7.02 -11.84
C CYS A 71 7.05 6.94 -10.32
N CYS A 72 6.30 7.79 -9.63
CA CYS A 72 6.27 7.83 -8.17
C CYS A 72 7.66 8.05 -7.53
N HIS A 73 8.56 8.74 -8.22
CA HIS A 73 9.89 9.08 -7.71
C HIS A 73 9.80 10.14 -6.59
N GLY A 74 10.86 10.22 -5.80
CA GLY A 74 11.00 11.25 -4.79
C GLY A 74 11.53 12.58 -5.33
N ALA A 75 11.71 13.53 -4.43
CA ALA A 75 12.39 14.79 -4.69
C ALA A 75 13.89 14.56 -5.01
N GLU A 76 14.57 15.61 -5.44
CA GLU A 76 16.03 15.59 -5.59
C GLU A 76 16.70 15.29 -4.25
N CYS A 77 17.79 14.52 -4.30
CA CYS A 77 18.52 14.09 -3.13
C CYS A 77 20.03 14.06 -3.38
N PRO A 78 20.85 13.85 -2.34
CA PRO A 78 22.29 13.69 -2.50
C PRO A 78 22.65 12.56 -3.48
N GLU A 79 23.74 12.72 -4.21
CA GLU A 79 24.17 11.79 -5.27
C GLU A 79 24.33 10.33 -4.81
N TRP A 80 24.84 10.14 -3.60
CA TRP A 80 25.08 8.83 -3.03
C TRP A 80 23.80 8.03 -2.69
N LEU A 81 22.65 8.70 -2.62
CA LEU A 81 21.36 8.09 -2.28
C LEU A 81 20.43 7.99 -3.49
N GLY A 82 20.65 8.82 -4.51
CA GLY A 82 19.73 9.04 -5.60
C GLY A 82 19.84 8.06 -6.75
N ILE A 83 18.70 7.76 -7.38
CA ILE A 83 18.64 7.10 -8.67
C ILE A 83 18.45 8.15 -9.77
N ARG A 84 19.20 8.00 -10.86
CA ARG A 84 19.14 8.88 -12.06
C ARG A 84 18.43 8.17 -13.20
N TYR A 85 17.49 8.86 -13.84
CA TYR A 85 16.75 8.35 -15.00
C TYR A 85 17.25 9.06 -16.26
N HIS A 86 17.90 8.30 -17.14
CA HIS A 86 18.42 8.80 -18.42
C HIS A 86 17.63 8.28 -19.63
N HIS A 87 16.88 7.18 -19.46
CA HIS A 87 16.21 6.55 -20.58
C HIS A 87 15.10 7.45 -21.14
N PRO A 88 15.04 7.71 -22.47
CA PRO A 88 14.07 8.64 -23.06
C PRO A 88 12.60 8.27 -22.81
N ARG A 89 12.30 6.97 -22.61
CA ARG A 89 10.95 6.49 -22.31
C ARG A 89 10.58 6.55 -20.84
N SER A 90 11.51 6.90 -19.95
CA SER A 90 11.22 7.09 -18.54
C SER A 90 10.24 8.27 -18.35
N ARG A 91 9.32 8.13 -17.40
CA ARG A 91 8.35 9.22 -17.09
C ARG A 91 9.06 10.48 -16.60
N VAL A 92 10.11 10.33 -15.79
CA VAL A 92 10.91 11.46 -15.31
C VAL A 92 11.44 12.27 -16.51
N THR A 93 12.06 11.61 -17.48
CA THR A 93 12.66 12.26 -18.63
C THR A 93 11.63 12.87 -19.58
N ARG A 94 10.44 12.24 -19.71
CA ARG A 94 9.39 12.71 -20.63
C ARG A 94 8.49 13.80 -20.06
N LEU A 95 8.25 13.79 -18.75
CA LEU A 95 7.18 14.59 -18.12
C LEU A 95 7.70 15.61 -17.11
N SER A 96 9.01 15.65 -16.89
CA SER A 96 9.64 16.61 -15.97
C SER A 96 11.01 17.07 -16.47
N THR A 97 11.56 18.08 -15.83
CA THR A 97 12.94 18.57 -16.06
C THR A 97 13.99 17.88 -15.17
N LEU A 98 13.60 16.78 -14.52
CA LEU A 98 14.43 16.06 -13.53
C LEU A 98 15.26 14.93 -14.15
N GLY A 99 15.21 14.74 -15.47
CA GLY A 99 16.02 13.76 -16.18
C GLY A 99 17.51 13.94 -15.87
N GLY A 100 18.18 12.84 -15.49
CA GLY A 100 19.60 12.85 -15.12
C GLY A 100 19.91 13.35 -13.72
N ARG A 101 18.96 13.91 -12.97
CA ARG A 101 19.16 14.35 -11.59
C ARG A 101 19.02 13.20 -10.61
N PRO A 102 19.74 13.19 -9.46
CA PRO A 102 19.60 12.19 -8.42
C PRO A 102 18.28 12.39 -7.68
N LEU A 103 17.41 11.39 -7.69
CA LEU A 103 16.07 11.42 -7.09
C LEU A 103 15.94 10.34 -6.01
N HIS A 104 15.27 10.67 -4.91
CA HIS A 104 14.95 9.67 -3.89
C HIS A 104 14.25 8.46 -4.49
N PRO A 105 14.76 7.24 -4.31
CA PRO A 105 14.15 6.01 -4.81
C PRO A 105 12.96 5.59 -3.92
N THR A 106 11.95 6.44 -3.83
CA THR A 106 10.75 6.20 -2.98
C THR A 106 10.05 4.90 -3.34
N GLN A 107 10.23 4.40 -4.56
CA GLN A 107 9.74 3.08 -4.98
C GLN A 107 10.41 1.96 -4.18
N LEU A 108 11.72 2.05 -3.95
CA LEU A 108 12.46 1.06 -3.14
C LEU A 108 12.11 1.18 -1.66
N TYR A 109 11.96 2.41 -1.15
CA TYR A 109 11.53 2.62 0.23
C TYR A 109 10.16 1.98 0.48
N SER A 110 9.22 2.24 -0.43
CA SER A 110 7.88 1.67 -0.37
C SER A 110 7.89 0.14 -0.54
N ALA A 111 8.70 -0.40 -1.44
CA ALA A 111 8.81 -1.85 -1.63
C ALA A 111 9.37 -2.54 -0.37
N GLY A 112 10.47 -2.03 0.18
CA GLY A 112 11.08 -2.55 1.41
C GLY A 112 10.13 -2.48 2.59
N TRP A 113 9.45 -1.34 2.76
CA TRP A 113 8.44 -1.18 3.80
C TRP A 113 7.30 -2.19 3.67
N MET A 114 6.75 -2.38 2.46
CA MET A 114 5.66 -3.31 2.24
C MET A 114 6.07 -4.78 2.39
N LEU A 115 7.33 -5.13 2.09
CA LEU A 115 7.86 -6.46 2.43
C LEU A 115 7.94 -6.67 3.94
N LEU A 116 8.39 -5.67 4.70
CA LEU A 116 8.37 -5.72 6.16
C LEU A 116 6.95 -5.89 6.69
N VAL A 117 6.00 -5.09 6.19
CA VAL A 117 4.57 -5.21 6.55
C VAL A 117 4.07 -6.63 6.27
N THR A 118 4.35 -7.16 5.08
CA THR A 118 3.97 -8.53 4.73
C THR A 118 4.53 -9.55 5.72
N ALA A 119 5.81 -9.45 6.06
CA ALA A 119 6.46 -10.37 7.00
C ALA A 119 5.83 -10.30 8.40
N VAL A 120 5.53 -9.09 8.89
CA VAL A 120 4.83 -8.88 10.17
C VAL A 120 3.44 -9.52 10.14
N LEU A 121 2.65 -9.26 9.09
CA LEU A 121 1.28 -9.78 9.01
C LEU A 121 1.26 -11.31 8.86
N VAL A 122 2.17 -11.89 8.07
CA VAL A 122 2.34 -13.35 7.97
C VAL A 122 2.72 -13.93 9.34
N ARG A 123 3.63 -13.28 10.08
CA ARG A 123 4.01 -13.74 11.40
C ARG A 123 2.83 -13.72 12.37
N LEU A 124 2.04 -12.66 12.38
CA LEU A 124 0.82 -12.56 13.20
C LEU A 124 -0.19 -13.65 12.83
N TRP A 125 -0.38 -13.90 11.53
CA TRP A 125 -1.23 -14.98 11.05
C TRP A 125 -0.77 -16.36 11.56
N LEU A 126 0.53 -16.65 11.46
CA LEU A 126 1.10 -17.91 11.92
C LEU A 126 1.02 -18.09 13.45
N LEU A 127 0.99 -16.98 14.20
CA LEU A 127 0.78 -16.98 15.65
C LEU A 127 -0.69 -17.17 16.04
N GLY A 128 -1.61 -17.24 15.09
CA GLY A 128 -3.05 -17.38 15.35
C GLY A 128 -3.67 -16.13 15.99
N THR A 129 -3.10 -14.93 15.74
CA THR A 129 -3.69 -13.69 16.26
C THR A 129 -5.04 -13.41 15.59
N GLY A 130 -5.93 -12.67 16.28
CA GLY A 130 -7.25 -12.34 15.75
C GLY A 130 -7.18 -11.63 14.39
N LEU A 131 -8.08 -11.98 13.49
CA LEU A 131 -8.14 -11.41 12.13
C LEU A 131 -8.29 -9.90 12.13
N GLN A 132 -9.09 -9.36 13.06
CA GLN A 132 -9.27 -7.91 13.26
C GLN A 132 -7.97 -7.22 13.65
N PHE A 133 -7.17 -7.85 14.51
CA PHE A 133 -5.86 -7.34 14.92
C PHE A 133 -4.90 -7.28 13.74
N ILE A 134 -4.86 -8.33 12.90
CA ILE A 134 -4.04 -8.34 11.67
C ILE A 134 -4.41 -7.19 10.75
N VAL A 135 -5.72 -6.97 10.54
CA VAL A 135 -6.22 -5.85 9.73
C VAL A 135 -5.86 -4.50 10.36
N GLY A 136 -5.99 -4.37 11.69
CA GLY A 136 -5.60 -3.17 12.42
C GLY A 136 -4.11 -2.84 12.24
N VAL A 137 -3.24 -3.84 12.43
CA VAL A 137 -1.79 -3.68 12.24
C VAL A 137 -1.46 -3.31 10.78
N TYR A 138 -2.16 -3.90 9.80
CA TYR A 138 -2.02 -3.51 8.39
C TYR A 138 -2.27 -2.00 8.19
N PHE A 139 -3.39 -1.47 8.70
CA PHE A 139 -3.71 -0.05 8.56
C PHE A 139 -2.75 0.86 9.31
N LEU A 140 -2.27 0.45 10.49
CA LEU A 140 -1.24 1.19 11.22
C LEU A 140 0.05 1.29 10.42
N LEU A 141 0.61 0.16 10.01
CA LEU A 141 1.90 0.14 9.32
C LEU A 141 1.83 0.78 7.93
N THR A 142 0.76 0.54 7.18
CA THR A 142 0.58 1.19 5.87
C THR A 142 0.32 2.69 5.99
N GLY A 143 -0.40 3.11 7.04
CA GLY A 143 -0.61 4.53 7.35
C GLY A 143 0.71 5.25 7.64
N VAL A 144 1.56 4.70 8.53
CA VAL A 144 2.90 5.24 8.79
C VAL A 144 3.72 5.33 7.51
N GLY A 145 3.84 4.20 6.79
CA GLY A 145 4.65 4.14 5.57
C GLY A 145 4.18 5.14 4.52
N ARG A 146 2.85 5.28 4.36
CA ARG A 146 2.28 6.21 3.39
C ARG A 146 2.47 7.67 3.78
N PHE A 147 2.35 8.00 5.06
CA PHE A 147 2.60 9.35 5.56
C PHE A 147 4.05 9.77 5.31
N VAL A 148 5.00 8.89 5.64
CA VAL A 148 6.44 9.13 5.44
C VAL A 148 6.79 9.19 3.95
N GLU A 149 6.29 8.25 3.14
CA GLU A 149 6.53 8.23 1.69
C GLU A 149 6.10 9.56 1.03
N GLU A 150 4.95 10.10 1.42
CA GLU A 150 4.43 11.34 0.83
C GLU A 150 5.31 12.56 1.13
N HIS A 151 6.06 12.54 2.24
CA HIS A 151 7.03 13.58 2.57
C HIS A 151 8.20 13.62 1.58
N PHE A 152 8.68 12.44 1.16
CA PHE A 152 9.79 12.33 0.20
C PHE A 152 9.37 12.48 -1.26
N ARG A 153 8.08 12.60 -1.56
CA ARG A 153 7.60 12.66 -2.94
C ARG A 153 7.98 13.93 -3.65
N GLY A 154 8.59 13.76 -4.82
CA GLY A 154 8.91 14.87 -5.73
C GLY A 154 7.78 15.23 -6.70
N GLU A 155 6.83 14.31 -6.91
CA GLU A 155 5.72 14.48 -7.84
C GLU A 155 4.41 14.63 -7.08
N PRO A 156 3.83 15.84 -6.97
CA PRO A 156 2.58 16.06 -6.26
C PRO A 156 1.43 15.36 -7.00
N GLN A 157 0.67 14.51 -6.29
CA GLN A 157 -0.46 13.76 -6.85
C GLN A 157 -1.81 14.32 -6.41
N THR A 158 -1.83 15.07 -5.33
CA THR A 158 -3.05 15.57 -4.69
C THR A 158 -2.86 16.99 -4.18
N ALA A 159 -3.97 17.73 -4.08
CA ALA A 159 -3.99 19.06 -3.51
C ALA A 159 -3.52 19.08 -2.05
N VAL A 160 -2.94 20.21 -1.64
CA VAL A 160 -2.59 20.47 -0.24
C VAL A 160 -3.81 21.13 0.44
N TRP A 161 -4.17 20.62 1.62
CA TRP A 161 -5.22 21.15 2.46
C TRP A 161 -4.75 21.20 3.92
N HIS A 162 -4.85 22.37 4.55
CA HIS A 162 -4.33 22.61 5.92
C HIS A 162 -2.89 22.10 6.15
N GLY A 163 -1.99 22.36 5.21
CA GLY A 163 -0.57 22.00 5.32
C GLY A 163 -0.23 20.53 4.99
N PHE A 164 -1.22 19.68 4.80
CA PHE A 164 -1.03 18.28 4.41
C PHE A 164 -1.67 17.99 3.06
N ARG A 165 -1.09 17.04 2.32
CA ARG A 165 -1.70 16.49 1.11
C ARG A 165 -2.85 15.56 1.45
N LEU A 166 -3.81 15.40 0.56
CA LEU A 166 -4.93 14.48 0.76
C LEU A 166 -4.45 13.08 1.18
N TYR A 167 -3.36 12.60 0.60
CA TYR A 167 -2.81 11.28 0.96
C TYR A 167 -2.23 11.21 2.36
N GLN A 168 -1.74 12.29 2.92
CA GLN A 168 -1.34 12.35 4.34
C GLN A 168 -2.56 12.32 5.27
N TRP A 169 -3.65 13.01 4.91
CA TRP A 169 -4.91 12.92 5.64
C TRP A 169 -5.50 11.50 5.65
N LEU A 170 -5.50 10.83 4.48
CA LEU A 170 -5.93 9.44 4.39
C LEU A 170 -5.00 8.48 5.16
N ALA A 171 -3.70 8.78 5.21
CA ALA A 171 -2.76 8.03 6.04
C ALA A 171 -3.05 8.19 7.53
N LEU A 172 -3.34 9.41 8.01
CA LEU A 172 -3.76 9.67 9.38
C LEU A 172 -5.08 8.96 9.71
N ALA A 173 -6.06 9.02 8.82
CA ALA A 173 -7.31 8.27 8.98
C ALA A 173 -7.07 6.75 9.05
N SER A 174 -6.15 6.22 8.23
CA SER A 174 -5.74 4.81 8.30
C SER A 174 -5.10 4.46 9.64
N LEU A 175 -4.26 5.34 10.20
CA LEU A 175 -3.66 5.16 11.53
C LEU A 175 -4.71 5.10 12.63
N VAL A 176 -5.65 6.04 12.64
CA VAL A 176 -6.74 6.07 13.64
C VAL A 176 -7.60 4.81 13.52
N PHE A 177 -7.97 4.43 12.29
CA PHE A 177 -8.76 3.22 12.05
C PHE A 177 -8.01 1.96 12.50
N GLY A 178 -6.73 1.84 12.17
CA GLY A 178 -5.89 0.74 12.61
C GLY A 178 -5.74 0.67 14.13
N ALA A 179 -5.57 1.82 14.82
CA ALA A 179 -5.51 1.88 16.27
C ALA A 179 -6.81 1.41 16.92
N VAL A 180 -7.97 1.84 16.41
CA VAL A 180 -9.27 1.41 16.89
C VAL A 180 -9.44 -0.11 16.72
N LEU A 181 -9.09 -0.68 15.57
CA LEU A 181 -9.19 -2.12 15.33
C LEU A 181 -8.25 -2.94 16.23
N THR A 182 -7.03 -2.46 16.47
CA THR A 182 -6.10 -3.17 17.36
C THR A 182 -6.47 -3.07 18.83
N ALA A 183 -7.14 -1.99 19.27
CA ALA A 183 -7.61 -1.79 20.62
C ALA A 183 -8.96 -2.48 20.90
N ALA A 184 -9.79 -2.71 19.88
CA ALA A 184 -11.04 -3.44 20.03
C ALA A 184 -10.73 -4.89 20.43
N GLY A 185 -11.47 -5.43 21.42
CA GLY A 185 -11.33 -6.84 21.82
C GLY A 185 -11.45 -7.78 20.61
N TRP A 186 -10.50 -8.68 20.46
CA TRP A 186 -10.43 -9.59 19.32
C TRP A 186 -10.69 -11.04 19.75
N THR A 187 -11.45 -11.75 18.94
CA THR A 187 -11.55 -13.20 19.05
C THR A 187 -10.34 -13.84 18.35
N PRO A 188 -9.65 -14.81 18.98
CA PRO A 188 -8.58 -15.54 18.32
C PRO A 188 -9.08 -16.11 16.99
N ALA A 189 -8.28 -15.94 15.92
CA ALA A 189 -8.56 -16.65 14.68
C ALA A 189 -8.42 -18.16 14.95
N PRO A 190 -9.23 -19.01 14.31
CA PRO A 190 -8.87 -20.42 14.20
C PRO A 190 -7.50 -20.44 13.52
N GLY A 191 -6.46 -20.80 14.29
CA GLY A 191 -5.11 -20.92 13.74
C GLY A 191 -5.12 -21.82 12.50
N PRO A 192 -4.18 -21.62 11.55
CA PRO A 192 -4.04 -22.58 10.47
C PRO A 192 -3.88 -23.94 11.12
N ALA A 193 -4.73 -24.91 10.74
CA ALA A 193 -4.56 -26.30 11.13
C ALA A 193 -3.20 -26.72 10.57
N ILE A 194 -2.15 -26.58 11.37
CA ILE A 194 -0.84 -27.15 11.05
C ILE A 194 -1.08 -28.65 11.09
N PRO A 195 -1.00 -29.39 9.97
CA PRO A 195 -1.14 -30.81 9.99
C PRO A 195 -0.10 -31.37 10.98
N THR A 196 -0.59 -31.91 12.10
CA THR A 196 0.28 -32.55 13.05
C THR A 196 1.00 -33.69 12.30
N ARG A 197 2.30 -33.79 12.46
CA ARG A 197 3.21 -34.73 11.78
C ARG A 197 2.76 -36.20 11.80
N GLY A 198 1.61 -36.51 12.41
CA GLY A 198 1.04 -37.85 12.55
C GLY A 198 0.02 -38.30 11.49
N THR A 199 -0.32 -37.44 10.51
CA THR A 199 -1.34 -37.80 9.47
C THR A 199 -0.73 -38.15 8.11
N LEU A 200 0.58 -38.34 8.04
CA LEU A 200 1.31 -38.80 6.84
C LEU A 200 1.92 -40.22 7.07
N LEU A 201 1.15 -41.18 7.57
CA LEU A 201 1.47 -42.57 7.50
C LEU A 201 0.31 -43.34 6.85
#